data_9148d82f39e8b2f15e91744691bba20f
#
_entry.id   9148d82f39e8b2f15e91744691bba20f
#
_cell.length_a   1.000
_cell.length_b   1.000
_cell.length_c   1.000
_cell.angle_alpha   90.00
_cell.angle_beta   90.00
_cell.angle_gamma   90.00
#
_symmetry.space_group_name_H-M   'P 1'
#
loop_
_entity.id
_entity.type
_entity.pdbx_description
1 polymer ?
#
loop_
_entity_poly.entity_id
_entity_poly.type
_entity_poly.pdbx_seq_one_letter_code
_entity_poly.pdbx_strand_id
1 'polypeptide(L)'
;ICACLVGSEMCIRDRNEEGIDVTNDLSFMCITSSMHVFLPMPSLSVRVWNGSPHEFLIYAAELTRTGIGLPAYYNDEVIIPSLESRGLTLQDARDYNIIGCVEPQKSGKTNGWHDAAFFNMCRPLELVFSNGVDKGVQIGPKTGNVEDMKTFDEFYDAYKAQMDYAIALLVNADNAIDMAHAERAPLPFLASMVDDCIKRGKTLEQGGAVYNFTGPQGFGVANMADALYAVKKLVYDENKITMHDLKMALNTNYGKGLRSDDVAEMVSEVASAMKSAGQPVGEKEVAAILKTVVAATESEQVKANGERILKLIDAVPKFGNDIPEVDAFARDVAYTYTKPLEKYKNPRGGMFQAGLYPVSANVPLGGQTGATPDGRLAHMPVAD
;
A
#
# COMPACT_ATOMS: atom_id res chain seq x y z
N ILE A 1 30.85 9.51 4.44
CA ILE A 1 29.68 10.34 4.77
C ILE A 1 28.97 10.58 3.47
N CYS A 2 27.76 10.09 3.38
CA CYS A 2 26.97 10.17 2.17
C CYS A 2 26.60 11.61 1.83
N ALA A 3 26.44 11.92 0.55
CA ALA A 3 25.84 13.17 0.05
C ALA A 3 24.43 13.45 0.63
N CYS A 4 23.88 12.54 1.43
CA CYS A 4 22.60 12.66 2.12
C CYS A 4 22.58 13.66 3.29
N LEU A 5 23.71 14.28 3.65
CA LEU A 5 23.73 15.37 4.63
C LEU A 5 23.20 16.71 4.10
N VAL A 6 22.89 16.78 2.82
CA VAL A 6 22.35 17.98 2.16
C VAL A 6 20.99 17.63 1.58
N GLY A 7 19.95 17.76 2.38
CA GLY A 7 18.59 17.47 1.95
C GLY A 7 17.66 17.12 3.12
N SER A 8 16.53 16.55 2.79
CA SER A 8 15.51 16.14 3.76
C SER A 8 15.81 14.82 4.47
N GLU A 9 16.91 14.12 4.11
CA GLU A 9 17.25 12.80 4.63
C GLU A 9 18.70 12.65 5.01
N MET A 10 18.96 11.87 6.06
CA MET A 10 20.27 11.51 6.55
C MET A 10 20.36 9.98 6.66
N CYS A 11 21.10 9.37 5.74
CA CYS A 11 21.31 7.92 5.70
C CYS A 11 22.67 7.57 6.32
N ILE A 12 22.67 6.84 7.41
CA ILE A 12 23.88 6.29 8.01
C ILE A 12 24.17 4.96 7.32
N ARG A 13 25.27 4.90 6.57
CA ARG A 13 25.75 3.71 5.88
C ARG A 13 26.85 3.06 6.69
N ASP A 14 26.52 1.99 7.36
CA ASP A 14 27.45 1.25 8.22
C ASP A 14 28.18 0.11 7.50
N ARG A 15 27.94 -0.04 6.18
CA ARG A 15 28.57 -1.05 5.33
C ARG A 15 29.02 -0.44 4.00
N ASN A 16 30.24 -0.69 3.57
CA ASN A 16 30.76 -0.20 2.30
C ASN A 16 30.49 -1.19 1.14
N GLU A 17 30.96 -0.84 -0.07
CA GLU A 17 30.81 -1.63 -1.30
C GLU A 17 31.46 -3.01 -1.21
N GLU A 18 32.56 -3.15 -0.45
CA GLU A 18 33.26 -4.41 -0.20
C GLU A 18 32.52 -5.28 0.83
N GLY A 19 31.53 -4.72 1.53
CA GLY A 19 30.77 -5.43 2.54
C GLY A 19 31.40 -5.39 3.93
N ILE A 20 32.28 -4.43 4.18
CA ILE A 20 32.99 -4.23 5.45
C ILE A 20 32.21 -3.19 6.27
N ASP A 21 32.16 -3.41 7.59
CA ASP A 21 31.62 -2.41 8.52
C ASP A 21 32.47 -1.13 8.50
N VAL A 22 31.78 0.01 8.42
CA VAL A 22 32.40 1.35 8.41
C VAL A 22 31.75 2.28 9.42
N THR A 23 31.07 1.71 10.42
CA THR A 23 30.52 2.46 11.56
C THR A 23 31.65 3.26 12.25
N ASN A 24 31.41 4.51 12.53
CA ASN A 24 32.41 5.42 13.11
C ASN A 24 31.72 6.47 13.99
N ASP A 25 32.52 7.35 14.63
CA ASP A 25 32.04 8.38 15.53
C ASP A 25 30.94 9.26 14.93
N LEU A 26 31.00 9.53 13.63
CA LEU A 26 29.97 10.33 12.97
C LEU A 26 28.62 9.61 12.91
N SER A 27 28.61 8.29 12.78
CA SER A 27 27.38 7.49 12.87
C SER A 27 26.67 7.74 14.22
N PHE A 28 27.42 7.71 15.32
CA PHE A 28 26.89 8.01 16.66
C PHE A 28 26.48 9.49 16.80
N MET A 29 27.27 10.42 16.26
CA MET A 29 26.98 11.86 16.32
C MET A 29 25.66 12.20 15.61
N CYS A 30 25.36 11.57 14.48
CA CYS A 30 24.09 11.76 13.77
C CYS A 30 22.89 11.33 14.62
N ILE A 31 22.97 10.17 15.28
CA ILE A 31 21.94 9.71 16.21
C ILE A 31 21.82 10.65 17.41
N THR A 32 22.94 11.04 18.02
CA THR A 32 22.98 12.00 19.12
C THR A 32 22.30 13.32 18.75
N SER A 33 22.60 13.85 17.57
CA SER A 33 22.01 15.10 17.07
C SER A 33 20.49 14.98 16.96
N SER A 34 19.98 13.87 16.44
CA SER A 34 18.53 13.61 16.33
C SER A 34 17.86 13.53 17.70
N MET A 35 18.52 12.92 18.70
CA MET A 35 18.02 12.87 20.08
C MET A 35 17.89 14.27 20.70
N HIS A 36 18.86 15.16 20.44
CA HIS A 36 18.90 16.51 21.01
C HIS A 36 17.96 17.49 20.31
N VAL A 37 17.95 17.46 18.98
CA VAL A 37 17.14 18.39 18.17
C VAL A 37 15.67 18.00 18.23
N PHE A 38 15.35 16.71 18.32
CA PHE A 38 14.03 16.12 18.44
C PHE A 38 13.04 16.62 17.36
N LEU A 39 13.51 16.66 16.11
CA LEU A 39 12.70 17.00 14.94
C LEU A 39 12.61 15.79 14.00
N PRO A 40 11.47 15.59 13.33
CA PRO A 40 11.29 14.48 12.38
C PRO A 40 12.09 14.67 11.09
N MET A 41 12.64 15.84 10.86
CA MET A 41 13.41 16.19 9.66
C MET A 41 14.75 16.83 10.04
N PRO A 42 15.86 16.48 9.34
CA PRO A 42 15.94 15.49 8.28
C PRO A 42 15.63 14.07 8.78
N SER A 43 14.96 13.28 7.97
CA SER A 43 14.69 11.87 8.28
C SER A 43 15.99 11.09 8.46
N LEU A 44 16.11 10.34 9.55
CA LEU A 44 17.31 9.54 9.84
C LEU A 44 17.07 8.08 9.49
N SER A 45 17.90 7.55 8.60
CA SER A 45 17.87 6.14 8.19
C SER A 45 19.15 5.44 8.65
N VAL A 46 19.02 4.26 9.22
CA VAL A 46 20.09 3.41 9.70
C VAL A 46 20.05 2.07 8.97
N ARG A 47 21.15 1.72 8.31
CA ARG A 47 21.31 0.39 7.72
C ARG A 47 21.87 -0.57 8.77
N VAL A 48 21.28 -1.75 8.83
CA VAL A 48 21.68 -2.80 9.78
C VAL A 48 21.95 -4.12 9.04
N TRP A 49 22.90 -4.90 9.55
CA TRP A 49 23.27 -6.18 9.00
C TRP A 49 23.90 -7.07 10.09
N ASN A 50 24.15 -8.34 9.80
CA ASN A 50 24.68 -9.31 10.77
C ASN A 50 26.02 -8.93 11.39
N GLY A 51 26.80 -8.05 10.75
CA GLY A 51 28.08 -7.56 11.25
C GLY A 51 28.02 -6.17 11.89
N SER A 52 26.84 -5.57 12.02
CA SER A 52 26.71 -4.26 12.68
C SER A 52 27.16 -4.31 14.13
N PRO A 53 27.97 -3.33 14.61
CA PRO A 53 28.43 -3.30 15.99
C PRO A 53 27.24 -3.26 16.98
N HIS A 54 27.28 -4.14 17.98
CA HIS A 54 26.19 -4.22 18.96
C HIS A 54 25.93 -2.91 19.69
N GLU A 55 26.98 -2.16 20.00
CA GLU A 55 26.88 -0.83 20.64
C GLU A 55 26.12 0.16 19.76
N PHE A 56 26.36 0.12 18.45
CA PHE A 56 25.64 0.99 17.52
C PHE A 56 24.15 0.64 17.43
N LEU A 57 23.80 -0.65 17.42
CA LEU A 57 22.40 -1.10 17.44
C LEU A 57 21.67 -0.65 18.70
N ILE A 58 22.32 -0.78 19.88
CA ILE A 58 21.77 -0.29 21.14
C ILE A 58 21.55 1.23 21.07
N TYR A 59 22.52 1.97 20.54
CA TYR A 59 22.42 3.41 20.48
C TYR A 59 21.33 3.90 19.53
N ALA A 60 21.14 3.22 18.41
CA ALA A 60 20.01 3.47 17.50
C ALA A 60 18.66 3.15 18.17
N ALA A 61 18.58 2.05 18.95
CA ALA A 61 17.38 1.70 19.72
C ALA A 61 17.06 2.72 20.83
N GLU A 62 18.07 3.36 21.43
CA GLU A 62 17.86 4.47 22.38
C GLU A 62 17.16 5.66 21.73
N LEU A 63 17.50 6.00 20.49
CA LEU A 63 16.77 7.03 19.75
C LEU A 63 15.30 6.59 19.49
N THR A 64 15.08 5.34 19.06
CA THR A 64 13.71 4.80 18.88
C THR A 64 12.89 4.90 20.15
N ARG A 65 13.49 4.59 21.32
CA ARG A 65 12.85 4.67 22.64
C ARG A 65 12.37 6.07 23.01
N THR A 66 12.92 7.13 22.40
CA THR A 66 12.47 8.52 22.66
C THR A 66 11.05 8.79 22.12
N GLY A 67 10.51 7.93 21.23
CA GLY A 67 9.19 8.10 20.64
C GLY A 67 9.14 9.09 19.46
N ILE A 68 10.28 9.55 18.95
CA ILE A 68 10.32 10.49 17.81
C ILE A 68 9.92 9.83 16.47
N GLY A 69 9.85 8.49 16.41
CA GLY A 69 9.58 7.76 15.17
C GLY A 69 10.82 7.56 14.28
N LEU A 70 12.00 7.81 14.80
CA LEU A 70 13.30 7.62 14.13
C LEU A 70 14.22 6.73 14.98
N PRO A 71 15.26 6.12 14.35
CA PRO A 71 15.56 6.07 12.92
C PRO A 71 14.67 5.07 12.17
N ALA A 72 14.59 5.19 10.84
CA ALA A 72 14.09 4.12 10.00
C ALA A 72 15.20 3.06 9.83
N TYR A 73 14.87 1.79 10.05
CA TYR A 73 15.83 0.68 9.97
C TYR A 73 15.73 -0.03 8.63
N TYR A 74 16.88 -0.26 8.00
CA TYR A 74 17.01 -0.94 6.71
C TYR A 74 17.91 -2.17 6.86
N ASN A 75 17.33 -3.35 6.68
CA ASN A 75 18.06 -4.61 6.83
C ASN A 75 18.76 -4.99 5.52
N ASP A 76 20.09 -4.86 5.50
CA ASP A 76 20.93 -5.20 4.35
C ASP A 76 20.80 -6.66 3.90
N GLU A 77 20.52 -7.58 4.83
CA GLU A 77 20.36 -9.02 4.50
C GLU A 77 19.10 -9.29 3.65
N VAL A 78 18.15 -8.34 3.63
CA VAL A 78 16.93 -8.42 2.81
C VAL A 78 17.05 -7.51 1.58
N ILE A 79 17.51 -6.27 1.78
CA ILE A 79 17.48 -5.22 0.75
C ILE A 79 18.52 -5.50 -0.34
N ILE A 80 19.75 -5.90 0.02
CA ILE A 80 20.80 -6.18 -0.97
C ILE A 80 20.38 -7.30 -1.93
N PRO A 81 19.96 -8.48 -1.48
CA PRO A 81 19.46 -9.52 -2.38
C PRO A 81 18.23 -9.08 -3.21
N SER A 82 17.36 -8.26 -2.63
CA SER A 82 16.22 -7.71 -3.35
C SER A 82 16.67 -6.83 -4.52
N LEU A 83 17.61 -5.92 -4.30
CA LEU A 83 18.16 -5.05 -5.35
C LEU A 83 18.91 -5.85 -6.42
N GLU A 84 19.70 -6.87 -6.04
CA GLU A 84 20.35 -7.77 -6.99
C GLU A 84 19.33 -8.53 -7.86
N SER A 85 18.23 -8.98 -7.28
CA SER A 85 17.15 -9.63 -8.03
C SER A 85 16.49 -8.70 -9.06
N ARG A 86 16.65 -7.38 -8.91
CA ARG A 86 16.20 -6.35 -9.86
C ARG A 86 17.27 -5.96 -10.87
N GLY A 87 18.43 -6.60 -10.85
CA GLY A 87 19.51 -6.43 -11.83
C GLY A 87 20.62 -5.47 -11.41
N LEU A 88 20.68 -5.02 -10.16
CA LEU A 88 21.83 -4.30 -9.66
C LEU A 88 23.02 -5.27 -9.51
N THR A 89 24.24 -4.78 -9.73
CA THR A 89 25.44 -5.51 -9.32
C THR A 89 25.50 -5.58 -7.81
N LEU A 90 26.17 -6.59 -7.24
CA LEU A 90 26.37 -6.70 -5.80
C LEU A 90 27.01 -5.44 -5.21
N GLN A 91 27.98 -4.85 -5.92
CA GLN A 91 28.63 -3.60 -5.52
C GLN A 91 27.65 -2.44 -5.46
N ASP A 92 26.84 -2.22 -6.49
CA ASP A 92 25.83 -1.17 -6.52
C ASP A 92 24.71 -1.43 -5.49
N ALA A 93 24.33 -2.69 -5.30
CA ALA A 93 23.34 -3.07 -4.29
C ALA A 93 23.84 -2.80 -2.86
N ARG A 94 25.13 -3.07 -2.57
CA ARG A 94 25.74 -2.71 -1.27
C ARG A 94 25.85 -1.21 -1.05
N ASP A 95 26.00 -0.43 -2.11
CA ASP A 95 26.09 1.03 -2.06
C ASP A 95 24.74 1.72 -2.27
N TYR A 96 23.66 1.08 -1.87
CA TYR A 96 22.34 1.72 -1.92
C TYR A 96 22.21 2.85 -0.90
N ASN A 97 21.36 3.79 -1.22
CA ASN A 97 20.92 4.89 -0.35
C ASN A 97 19.40 4.90 -0.30
N ILE A 98 18.88 5.64 0.66
CA ILE A 98 17.45 5.92 0.75
C ILE A 98 17.17 7.21 -0.02
N ILE A 99 16.15 7.20 -0.84
CA ILE A 99 15.67 8.32 -1.64
C ILE A 99 14.23 8.62 -1.26
N GLY A 100 13.83 9.87 -1.37
CA GLY A 100 12.48 10.29 -0.98
C GLY A 100 12.28 10.13 0.52
N CYS A 101 11.48 9.18 0.93
CA CYS A 101 11.19 8.91 2.35
C CYS A 101 11.82 7.61 2.84
N VAL A 102 11.69 6.51 2.03
CA VAL A 102 11.99 5.14 2.50
C VAL A 102 12.52 4.22 1.38
N GLU A 103 12.79 4.73 0.19
CA GLU A 103 13.02 3.93 -1.01
C GLU A 103 14.51 3.63 -1.24
N PRO A 104 14.94 2.35 -1.12
CA PRO A 104 16.34 1.99 -1.36
C PRO A 104 16.65 1.96 -2.86
N GLN A 105 17.69 2.68 -3.26
CA GLN A 105 18.23 2.65 -4.62
C GLN A 105 19.71 3.03 -4.69
N LYS A 106 20.37 2.77 -5.82
CA LYS A 106 21.74 3.24 -6.06
C LYS A 106 21.72 4.68 -6.56
N SER A 107 22.19 5.62 -5.74
CA SER A 107 22.29 7.03 -6.11
C SER A 107 23.23 7.23 -7.31
N GLY A 108 22.89 8.20 -8.16
CA GLY A 108 23.66 8.54 -9.35
C GLY A 108 23.56 7.56 -10.51
N LYS A 109 22.92 6.39 -10.33
CA LYS A 109 22.75 5.35 -11.36
C LYS A 109 21.30 4.97 -11.63
N THR A 110 20.38 5.34 -10.75
CA THR A 110 18.99 4.88 -10.81
C THR A 110 18.04 6.01 -11.14
N ASN A 111 17.09 5.74 -12.03
CA ASN A 111 15.83 6.45 -12.13
C ASN A 111 14.71 5.50 -11.65
N GLY A 112 14.31 5.65 -10.41
CA GLY A 112 13.51 4.68 -9.69
C GLY A 112 12.14 5.20 -9.29
N TRP A 113 11.40 5.89 -10.06
CA TRP A 113 10.04 6.37 -9.78
C TRP A 113 9.30 5.56 -8.71
N HIS A 114 9.77 5.66 -7.46
CA HIS A 114 9.33 4.80 -6.36
C HIS A 114 7.96 5.20 -5.79
N ASP A 115 7.49 6.40 -6.09
CA ASP A 115 6.15 6.90 -5.79
C ASP A 115 5.28 7.00 -7.05
N ALA A 116 5.44 6.06 -7.97
CA ALA A 116 4.73 6.08 -9.24
C ALA A 116 3.21 6.08 -9.07
N ALA A 117 2.71 5.36 -8.08
CA ALA A 117 1.30 5.36 -7.70
C ALA A 117 1.11 4.90 -6.24
N PHE A 118 -0.03 5.27 -5.65
CA PHE A 118 -0.51 4.76 -4.37
C PHE A 118 -1.68 3.82 -4.60
N PHE A 119 -1.45 2.52 -4.39
CA PHE A 119 -2.41 1.47 -4.68
C PHE A 119 -3.15 1.02 -3.41
N ASN A 120 -4.46 1.15 -3.41
CA ASN A 120 -5.30 0.73 -2.30
C ASN A 120 -5.64 -0.77 -2.41
N MET A 121 -4.97 -1.62 -1.62
CA MET A 121 -5.18 -3.07 -1.61
C MET A 121 -6.56 -3.49 -1.08
N CYS A 122 -7.26 -2.60 -0.35
CA CYS A 122 -8.60 -2.88 0.15
C CYS A 122 -9.67 -2.80 -0.95
N ARG A 123 -9.43 -2.00 -1.98
CA ARG A 123 -10.39 -1.77 -3.05
C ARG A 123 -10.73 -3.04 -3.87
N PRO A 124 -9.76 -3.87 -4.26
CA PRO A 124 -10.05 -5.18 -4.86
C PRO A 124 -10.97 -6.08 -4.01
N LEU A 125 -10.84 -6.05 -2.68
CA LEU A 125 -11.73 -6.83 -1.81
C LEU A 125 -13.18 -6.31 -1.83
N GLU A 126 -13.39 -5.00 -1.85
CA GLU A 126 -14.73 -4.42 -2.04
C GLU A 126 -15.36 -4.90 -3.35
N LEU A 127 -14.56 -4.95 -4.42
CA LEU A 127 -15.01 -5.43 -5.73
C LEU A 127 -15.34 -6.93 -5.74
N VAL A 128 -14.77 -7.75 -4.85
CA VAL A 128 -15.21 -9.14 -4.66
C VAL A 128 -16.63 -9.16 -4.13
N PHE A 129 -16.95 -8.40 -3.08
CA PHE A 129 -18.29 -8.36 -2.49
C PHE A 129 -19.36 -7.82 -3.44
N SER A 130 -18.98 -6.96 -4.38
CA SER A 130 -19.87 -6.35 -5.37
C SER A 130 -19.81 -7.01 -6.75
N ASN A 131 -19.08 -8.13 -6.91
CA ASN A 131 -18.88 -8.80 -8.20
C ASN A 131 -18.31 -7.87 -9.29
N GLY A 132 -17.35 -7.02 -8.90
CA GLY A 132 -16.65 -6.09 -9.79
C GLY A 132 -17.41 -4.81 -10.10
N VAL A 133 -18.54 -4.55 -9.45
CA VAL A 133 -19.35 -3.34 -9.65
C VAL A 133 -19.01 -2.29 -8.62
N ASP A 134 -18.80 -1.06 -9.06
CA ASP A 134 -18.71 0.13 -8.23
C ASP A 134 -19.69 1.19 -8.72
N LYS A 135 -20.50 1.74 -7.81
CA LYS A 135 -21.49 2.79 -8.13
C LYS A 135 -22.36 2.45 -9.37
N GLY A 136 -22.75 1.18 -9.47
CA GLY A 136 -23.57 0.67 -10.59
C GLY A 136 -22.80 0.42 -11.90
N VAL A 137 -21.50 0.67 -11.94
CA VAL A 137 -20.65 0.45 -13.12
C VAL A 137 -19.76 -0.77 -12.92
N GLN A 138 -19.67 -1.64 -13.93
CA GLN A 138 -18.72 -2.76 -13.93
C GLN A 138 -17.31 -2.23 -14.17
N ILE A 139 -16.50 -2.13 -13.11
CA ILE A 139 -15.12 -1.62 -13.18
C ILE A 139 -14.07 -2.72 -12.97
N GLY A 140 -14.45 -3.86 -12.42
CA GLY A 140 -13.61 -5.04 -12.22
C GLY A 140 -14.18 -6.28 -12.91
N PRO A 141 -13.44 -7.40 -12.94
CA PRO A 141 -13.94 -8.65 -13.50
C PRO A 141 -15.13 -9.19 -12.73
N LYS A 142 -16.00 -9.93 -13.41
CA LYS A 142 -17.08 -10.68 -12.76
C LYS A 142 -16.49 -11.93 -12.10
N THR A 143 -16.41 -11.92 -10.79
CA THR A 143 -15.83 -13.03 -10.00
C THR A 143 -16.89 -13.93 -9.35
N GLY A 144 -18.17 -13.63 -9.56
CA GLY A 144 -19.30 -14.36 -8.99
C GLY A 144 -19.86 -13.69 -7.74
N ASN A 145 -21.00 -14.22 -7.26
CA ASN A 145 -21.58 -13.75 -6.00
C ASN A 145 -20.89 -14.45 -4.83
N VAL A 146 -20.40 -13.68 -3.87
CA VAL A 146 -19.68 -14.21 -2.70
C VAL A 146 -20.50 -15.20 -1.86
N GLU A 147 -21.83 -15.06 -1.87
CA GLU A 147 -22.75 -15.96 -1.14
C GLU A 147 -22.83 -17.37 -1.75
N ASP A 148 -22.42 -17.52 -3.02
CA ASP A 148 -22.40 -18.80 -3.73
C ASP A 148 -21.06 -19.54 -3.58
N MET A 149 -20.00 -18.86 -3.11
CA MET A 149 -18.68 -19.42 -2.90
C MET A 149 -18.68 -20.37 -1.71
N LYS A 150 -18.28 -21.63 -1.92
CA LYS A 150 -18.37 -22.70 -0.92
C LYS A 150 -17.11 -22.87 -0.10
N THR A 151 -15.97 -22.41 -0.62
CA THR A 151 -14.66 -22.55 0.02
C THR A 151 -13.96 -21.21 0.13
N PHE A 152 -13.05 -21.10 1.10
CA PHE A 152 -12.19 -19.93 1.20
C PHE A 152 -11.31 -19.74 -0.04
N ASP A 153 -10.88 -20.83 -0.67
CA ASP A 153 -10.05 -20.77 -1.88
C ASP A 153 -10.79 -20.10 -3.04
N GLU A 154 -12.09 -20.40 -3.24
CA GLU A 154 -12.91 -19.71 -4.24
C GLU A 154 -13.00 -18.20 -3.97
N PHE A 155 -13.20 -17.82 -2.72
CA PHE A 155 -13.22 -16.40 -2.31
C PHE A 155 -11.87 -15.72 -2.50
N TYR A 156 -10.79 -16.39 -2.10
CA TYR A 156 -9.44 -15.87 -2.24
C TYR A 156 -8.99 -15.77 -3.70
N ASP A 157 -9.41 -16.71 -4.55
CA ASP A 157 -9.16 -16.63 -6.01
C ASP A 157 -9.93 -15.47 -6.64
N ALA A 158 -11.15 -15.18 -6.18
CA ALA A 158 -11.88 -14.00 -6.60
C ALA A 158 -11.14 -12.70 -6.21
N TYR A 159 -10.58 -12.63 -5.01
CA TYR A 159 -9.74 -11.50 -4.59
C TYR A 159 -8.50 -11.34 -5.46
N LYS A 160 -7.77 -12.43 -5.73
CA LYS A 160 -6.59 -12.42 -6.62
C LYS A 160 -6.96 -11.94 -8.03
N ALA A 161 -8.10 -12.36 -8.56
CA ALA A 161 -8.56 -11.93 -9.88
C ALA A 161 -8.86 -10.42 -9.94
N GLN A 162 -9.50 -9.87 -8.90
CA GLN A 162 -9.72 -8.42 -8.80
C GLN A 162 -8.39 -7.67 -8.64
N MET A 163 -7.45 -8.21 -7.86
CA MET A 163 -6.12 -7.64 -7.65
C MET A 163 -5.32 -7.62 -8.97
N ASP A 164 -5.25 -8.74 -9.69
CA ASP A 164 -4.52 -8.84 -10.95
C ASP A 164 -5.06 -7.85 -12.00
N TYR A 165 -6.38 -7.70 -12.07
CA TYR A 165 -7.01 -6.74 -12.97
C TYR A 165 -6.66 -5.29 -12.60
N ALA A 166 -6.77 -4.93 -11.31
CA ALA A 166 -6.44 -3.59 -10.83
C ALA A 166 -4.95 -3.26 -11.04
N ILE A 167 -4.05 -4.24 -10.85
CA ILE A 167 -2.61 -4.09 -11.13
C ILE A 167 -2.38 -3.86 -12.63
N ALA A 168 -3.07 -4.56 -13.52
CA ALA A 168 -2.94 -4.32 -14.95
C ALA A 168 -3.36 -2.90 -15.36
N LEU A 169 -4.44 -2.37 -14.76
CA LEU A 169 -4.85 -0.97 -14.95
C LEU A 169 -3.81 0.02 -14.43
N LEU A 170 -3.28 -0.22 -13.22
CA LEU A 170 -2.20 0.57 -12.63
C LEU A 170 -0.98 0.64 -13.55
N VAL A 171 -0.50 -0.50 -14.02
CA VAL A 171 0.67 -0.59 -14.90
C VAL A 171 0.43 0.18 -16.22
N ASN A 172 -0.75 0.07 -16.79
CA ASN A 172 -1.09 0.80 -18.01
C ASN A 172 -1.10 2.32 -17.78
N ALA A 173 -1.64 2.77 -16.64
CA ALA A 173 -1.65 4.18 -16.27
C ALA A 173 -0.23 4.71 -16.05
N ASP A 174 0.58 4.01 -15.26
CA ASP A 174 1.98 4.39 -14.97
C ASP A 174 2.81 4.44 -16.26
N ASN A 175 2.66 3.47 -17.16
CA ASN A 175 3.37 3.46 -18.44
C ASN A 175 2.95 4.61 -19.34
N ALA A 176 1.67 4.98 -19.35
CA ALA A 176 1.18 6.14 -20.12
C ALA A 176 1.73 7.46 -19.57
N ILE A 177 1.78 7.61 -18.25
CA ILE A 177 2.36 8.77 -17.58
C ILE A 177 3.87 8.84 -17.84
N ASP A 178 4.58 7.73 -17.75
CA ASP A 178 6.02 7.63 -18.01
C ASP A 178 6.36 8.11 -19.45
N MET A 179 5.59 7.65 -20.44
CA MET A 179 5.73 8.10 -21.84
C MET A 179 5.41 9.60 -21.98
N ALA A 180 4.39 10.10 -21.30
CA ALA A 180 4.05 11.52 -21.35
C ALA A 180 5.15 12.39 -20.75
N HIS A 181 5.81 11.96 -19.68
CA HIS A 181 6.97 12.64 -19.10
C HIS A 181 8.15 12.66 -20.07
N ALA A 182 8.46 11.52 -20.70
CA ALA A 182 9.55 11.44 -21.69
C ALA A 182 9.36 12.42 -22.86
N GLU A 183 8.10 12.64 -23.26
CA GLU A 183 7.76 13.51 -24.39
C GLU A 183 7.68 14.99 -23.99
N ARG A 184 7.06 15.29 -22.82
CA ARG A 184 6.60 16.65 -22.49
C ARG A 184 7.40 17.35 -21.40
N ALA A 185 8.05 16.60 -20.52
CA ALA A 185 8.71 17.15 -19.33
C ALA A 185 10.05 16.47 -19.04
N PRO A 186 10.97 16.36 -20.01
CA PRO A 186 12.31 15.81 -19.73
C PRO A 186 13.10 16.71 -18.80
N LEU A 187 13.94 16.09 -17.95
CA LEU A 187 14.78 16.76 -16.97
C LEU A 187 16.27 16.71 -17.36
N PRO A 188 16.71 17.51 -18.38
CA PRO A 188 18.07 17.41 -18.91
C PRO A 188 19.16 17.76 -17.89
N PHE A 189 18.91 18.70 -16.98
CA PHE A 189 19.86 19.05 -15.93
C PHE A 189 20.07 17.88 -14.96
N LEU A 190 19.00 17.27 -14.48
CA LEU A 190 19.10 16.09 -13.61
C LEU A 190 19.76 14.91 -14.36
N ALA A 191 19.39 14.69 -15.61
CA ALA A 191 19.99 13.66 -16.44
C ALA A 191 21.50 13.81 -16.62
N SER A 192 22.03 15.05 -16.62
CA SER A 192 23.48 15.29 -16.69
C SER A 192 24.27 14.83 -15.46
N MET A 193 23.57 14.60 -14.34
CA MET A 193 24.17 14.15 -13.06
C MET A 193 23.98 12.66 -12.80
N VAL A 194 23.35 11.92 -13.73
CA VAL A 194 23.09 10.48 -13.58
C VAL A 194 23.87 9.70 -14.63
N ASP A 195 24.54 8.65 -14.19
CA ASP A 195 25.40 7.80 -15.02
C ASP A 195 24.62 7.25 -16.22
N ASP A 196 25.34 7.15 -17.33
CA ASP A 196 24.92 6.67 -18.65
C ASP A 196 23.99 7.62 -19.44
N CYS A 197 23.31 8.59 -18.80
CA CYS A 197 22.42 9.50 -19.53
C CYS A 197 23.12 10.25 -20.65
N ILE A 198 24.26 10.90 -20.37
CA ILE A 198 25.04 11.62 -21.39
C ILE A 198 25.61 10.63 -22.43
N LYS A 199 26.15 9.50 -21.99
CA LYS A 199 26.72 8.48 -22.86
C LYS A 199 25.70 7.88 -23.82
N ARG A 200 24.45 7.68 -23.36
CA ARG A 200 23.36 7.16 -24.17
C ARG A 200 22.65 8.24 -24.98
N GLY A 201 22.90 9.51 -24.69
CA GLY A 201 22.17 10.64 -25.31
C GLY A 201 20.67 10.63 -24.99
N LYS A 202 20.30 10.22 -23.78
CA LYS A 202 18.91 10.08 -23.31
C LYS A 202 18.73 10.73 -21.95
N THR A 203 17.57 11.35 -21.75
CA THR A 203 17.19 11.82 -20.43
C THR A 203 16.78 10.66 -19.52
N LEU A 204 16.56 10.94 -18.23
CA LEU A 204 16.07 9.96 -17.26
C LEU A 204 14.76 9.32 -17.71
N GLU A 205 13.83 10.15 -18.17
CA GLU A 205 12.49 9.77 -18.62
C GLU A 205 12.52 8.92 -19.89
N GLN A 206 13.60 9.03 -20.67
CA GLN A 206 13.85 8.21 -21.87
C GLN A 206 14.64 6.93 -21.56
N GLY A 207 14.87 6.61 -20.29
CA GLY A 207 15.65 5.44 -19.87
C GLY A 207 17.15 5.61 -20.05
N GLY A 208 17.67 6.83 -19.83
CA GLY A 208 19.10 7.13 -19.90
C GLY A 208 19.92 6.56 -18.74
N ALA A 209 19.32 6.39 -17.55
CA ALA A 209 20.01 5.85 -16.38
C ALA A 209 20.43 4.38 -16.53
N VAL A 210 21.39 3.95 -15.71
CA VAL A 210 21.82 2.54 -15.67
C VAL A 210 20.66 1.65 -15.26
N TYR A 211 19.96 2.00 -14.18
CA TYR A 211 18.81 1.28 -13.63
C TYR A 211 17.55 2.13 -13.74
N ASN A 212 16.45 1.52 -14.20
CA ASN A 212 15.20 2.20 -14.43
C ASN A 212 14.04 1.39 -13.81
N PHE A 213 13.49 1.84 -12.68
CA PHE A 213 12.39 1.17 -12.00
C PHE A 213 11.12 2.03 -12.04
N THR A 214 9.96 1.38 -11.89
CA THR A 214 8.68 2.03 -11.57
C THR A 214 8.17 1.35 -10.31
N GLY A 215 7.99 2.13 -9.23
CA GLY A 215 7.69 1.65 -7.89
C GLY A 215 6.31 2.11 -7.40
N PRO A 216 5.22 1.45 -7.77
CA PRO A 216 3.93 1.73 -7.16
C PRO A 216 3.90 1.16 -5.73
N GLN A 217 3.29 1.90 -4.81
CA GLN A 217 3.21 1.56 -3.39
C GLN A 217 1.83 1.01 -3.04
N GLY A 218 1.78 -0.13 -2.33
CA GLY A 218 0.56 -0.77 -1.86
C GLY A 218 0.26 -0.41 -0.40
N PHE A 219 -1.01 -0.06 -0.15
CA PHE A 219 -1.51 0.31 1.18
C PHE A 219 -2.60 -0.65 1.62
N GLY A 220 -2.69 -0.88 2.92
CA GLY A 220 -3.72 -1.71 3.52
C GLY A 220 -3.36 -3.19 3.59
N VAL A 221 -2.07 -3.57 3.55
CA VAL A 221 -1.66 -4.98 3.64
C VAL A 221 -2.11 -5.61 4.94
N ALA A 222 -1.97 -4.91 6.08
CA ALA A 222 -2.42 -5.42 7.38
C ALA A 222 -3.94 -5.55 7.43
N ASN A 223 -4.69 -4.55 6.91
CA ASN A 223 -6.14 -4.69 6.78
C ASN A 223 -6.54 -5.91 5.96
N MET A 224 -5.86 -6.15 4.82
CA MET A 224 -6.19 -7.28 3.95
C MET A 224 -5.82 -8.61 4.57
N ALA A 225 -4.68 -8.68 5.27
CA ALA A 225 -4.30 -9.86 6.03
C ALA A 225 -5.38 -10.23 7.06
N ASP A 226 -5.74 -9.28 7.91
CA ASP A 226 -6.74 -9.47 8.97
C ASP A 226 -8.14 -9.71 8.40
N ALA A 227 -8.54 -8.99 7.35
CA ALA A 227 -9.85 -9.13 6.71
C ALA A 227 -10.02 -10.51 6.08
N LEU A 228 -9.08 -10.94 5.27
CA LEU A 228 -9.13 -12.25 4.60
C LEU A 228 -9.00 -13.39 5.61
N TYR A 229 -8.17 -13.22 6.66
CA TYR A 229 -8.07 -14.20 7.74
C TYR A 229 -9.35 -14.30 8.57
N ALA A 230 -10.01 -13.16 8.86
CA ALA A 230 -11.30 -13.14 9.53
C ALA A 230 -12.39 -13.83 8.71
N VAL A 231 -12.46 -13.58 7.38
CA VAL A 231 -13.36 -14.29 6.47
C VAL A 231 -13.09 -15.79 6.50
N LYS A 232 -11.81 -16.19 6.35
CA LYS A 232 -11.41 -17.60 6.42
C LYS A 232 -11.91 -18.27 7.70
N LYS A 233 -11.56 -17.67 8.85
CA LYS A 233 -11.89 -18.24 10.17
C LYS A 233 -13.38 -18.26 10.46
N LEU A 234 -14.06 -17.11 10.36
CA LEU A 234 -15.42 -16.95 10.85
C LEU A 234 -16.47 -17.51 9.89
N VAL A 235 -16.23 -17.41 8.58
CA VAL A 235 -17.21 -17.87 7.58
C VAL A 235 -16.97 -19.31 7.18
N TYR A 236 -15.73 -19.69 6.84
CA TYR A 236 -15.43 -20.98 6.24
C TYR A 236 -14.98 -22.05 7.24
N ASP A 237 -14.05 -21.73 8.16
CA ASP A 237 -13.51 -22.72 9.08
C ASP A 237 -14.46 -23.02 10.25
N GLU A 238 -14.99 -21.98 10.90
CA GLU A 238 -15.77 -22.08 12.14
C GLU A 238 -17.28 -21.91 11.92
N ASN A 239 -17.72 -21.45 10.76
CA ASN A 239 -19.13 -21.21 10.42
C ASN A 239 -19.91 -20.39 11.47
N LYS A 240 -19.23 -19.43 12.12
CA LYS A 240 -19.83 -18.54 13.14
C LYS A 240 -20.74 -17.47 12.56
N ILE A 241 -20.47 -17.07 11.32
CA ILE A 241 -21.29 -16.12 10.56
C ILE A 241 -21.44 -16.64 9.13
N THR A 242 -22.52 -16.25 8.47
CA THR A 242 -22.71 -16.52 7.04
C THR A 242 -22.03 -15.41 6.21
N MET A 243 -21.70 -15.70 4.95
CA MET A 243 -21.23 -14.67 4.02
C MET A 243 -22.26 -13.55 3.83
N HIS A 244 -23.55 -13.90 3.86
CA HIS A 244 -24.64 -12.93 3.83
C HIS A 244 -24.61 -11.98 5.03
N ASP A 245 -24.46 -12.51 6.26
CA ASP A 245 -24.38 -11.70 7.48
C ASP A 245 -23.19 -10.72 7.42
N LEU A 246 -22.03 -11.21 6.95
CA LEU A 246 -20.83 -10.38 6.80
C LEU A 246 -21.06 -9.26 5.77
N LYS A 247 -21.57 -9.60 4.58
CA LYS A 247 -21.88 -8.63 3.53
C LYS A 247 -22.86 -7.56 4.00
N MET A 248 -23.91 -7.96 4.73
CA MET A 248 -24.84 -7.01 5.33
C MET A 248 -24.18 -6.11 6.36
N ALA A 249 -23.30 -6.65 7.20
CA ALA A 249 -22.57 -5.85 8.18
C ALA A 249 -21.65 -4.81 7.50
N LEU A 250 -20.94 -5.18 6.45
CA LEU A 250 -20.09 -4.28 5.67
C LEU A 250 -20.92 -3.17 5.01
N ASN A 251 -22.00 -3.54 4.31
CA ASN A 251 -22.89 -2.58 3.62
C ASN A 251 -23.57 -1.58 4.58
N THR A 252 -23.73 -1.95 5.84
CA THR A 252 -24.34 -1.09 6.87
C THR A 252 -23.28 -0.46 7.80
N ASN A 253 -22.02 -0.52 7.40
CA ASN A 253 -20.90 -0.05 8.24
C ASN A 253 -21.00 -0.60 9.67
N TYR A 254 -21.25 -1.90 9.80
CA TYR A 254 -21.47 -2.61 11.08
C TYR A 254 -22.61 -1.99 11.92
N GLY A 255 -23.63 -1.46 11.27
CA GLY A 255 -24.76 -0.80 11.94
C GLY A 255 -24.43 0.58 12.51
N LYS A 256 -23.29 1.17 12.16
CA LYS A 256 -22.92 2.54 12.56
C LYS A 256 -23.57 3.62 11.68
N GLY A 257 -24.36 3.20 10.68
CA GLY A 257 -25.01 4.09 9.73
C GLY A 257 -24.10 4.56 8.59
N LEU A 258 -24.71 5.21 7.62
CA LEU A 258 -24.02 5.87 6.51
C LEU A 258 -23.81 7.34 6.85
N ARG A 259 -22.72 7.93 6.38
CA ARG A 259 -22.49 9.37 6.53
C ARG A 259 -23.48 10.16 5.66
N SER A 260 -23.85 11.36 6.10
CA SER A 260 -24.74 12.24 5.33
C SER A 260 -24.20 12.57 3.93
N ASP A 261 -22.87 12.67 3.80
CA ASP A 261 -22.22 12.96 2.53
C ASP A 261 -22.32 11.77 1.56
N ASP A 262 -22.16 10.53 2.06
CA ASP A 262 -22.31 9.30 1.27
C ASP A 262 -23.77 9.17 0.78
N VAL A 263 -24.73 9.50 1.63
CA VAL A 263 -26.16 9.49 1.26
C VAL A 263 -26.43 10.53 0.19
N ALA A 264 -25.88 11.73 0.30
CA ALA A 264 -26.03 12.79 -0.70
C ALA A 264 -25.43 12.40 -2.05
N GLU A 265 -24.25 11.79 -2.05
CA GLU A 265 -23.60 11.25 -3.25
C GLU A 265 -24.46 10.17 -3.90
N MET A 266 -24.95 9.18 -3.12
CA MET A 266 -25.86 8.13 -3.60
C MET A 266 -27.12 8.70 -4.23
N VAL A 267 -27.73 9.74 -3.63
CA VAL A 267 -28.90 10.43 -4.21
C VAL A 267 -28.58 10.98 -5.60
N SER A 268 -27.47 11.70 -5.72
CA SER A 268 -27.05 12.31 -6.98
C SER A 268 -26.76 11.27 -8.05
N GLU A 269 -26.07 10.18 -7.70
CA GLU A 269 -25.73 9.11 -8.63
C GLU A 269 -26.97 8.35 -9.13
N VAL A 270 -27.85 7.95 -8.24
CA VAL A 270 -29.10 7.24 -8.60
C VAL A 270 -29.97 8.11 -9.49
N ALA A 271 -30.13 9.40 -9.13
CA ALA A 271 -30.89 10.34 -9.95
C ALA A 271 -30.28 10.51 -11.36
N SER A 272 -28.96 10.60 -11.46
CA SER A 272 -28.24 10.68 -12.75
C SER A 272 -28.40 9.42 -13.58
N ALA A 273 -28.28 8.23 -12.97
CA ALA A 273 -28.45 6.94 -13.63
C ALA A 273 -29.87 6.76 -14.17
N MET A 274 -30.89 7.11 -13.39
CA MET A 274 -32.29 7.03 -13.79
C MET A 274 -32.60 8.02 -14.93
N LYS A 275 -32.05 9.22 -14.89
CA LYS A 275 -32.16 10.18 -15.98
C LYS A 275 -31.54 9.66 -17.27
N SER A 276 -30.39 9.04 -17.20
CA SER A 276 -29.70 8.42 -18.35
C SER A 276 -30.47 7.22 -18.93
N ALA A 277 -31.21 6.51 -18.08
CA ALA A 277 -32.09 5.39 -18.47
C ALA A 277 -33.46 5.82 -19.04
N GLY A 278 -33.69 7.13 -19.20
CA GLY A 278 -34.95 7.67 -19.72
C GLY A 278 -36.10 7.64 -18.72
N GLN A 279 -35.83 7.43 -17.44
CA GLN A 279 -36.79 7.45 -16.34
C GLN A 279 -36.45 8.62 -15.40
N PRO A 280 -36.84 9.86 -15.70
CA PRO A 280 -36.51 11.00 -14.87
C PRO A 280 -37.29 10.93 -13.55
N VAL A 281 -36.66 10.43 -12.53
CA VAL A 281 -37.11 10.54 -11.14
C VAL A 281 -36.42 11.76 -10.53
N GLY A 282 -37.20 12.63 -9.88
CA GLY A 282 -36.68 13.85 -9.27
C GLY A 282 -35.73 13.49 -8.08
N GLU A 283 -34.69 14.30 -7.86
CA GLU A 283 -33.77 14.12 -6.71
C GLU A 283 -34.50 13.98 -5.37
N LYS A 284 -35.66 14.68 -5.20
CA LYS A 284 -36.48 14.58 -3.99
C LYS A 284 -37.09 13.20 -3.79
N GLU A 285 -37.50 12.53 -4.88
CA GLU A 285 -38.09 11.19 -4.81
C GLU A 285 -37.01 10.15 -4.52
N VAL A 286 -35.83 10.27 -5.15
CA VAL A 286 -34.65 9.44 -4.85
C VAL A 286 -34.24 9.64 -3.38
N ALA A 287 -34.18 10.88 -2.89
CA ALA A 287 -33.86 11.19 -1.50
C ALA A 287 -34.87 10.58 -0.51
N ALA A 288 -36.17 10.55 -0.86
CA ALA A 288 -37.20 9.93 -0.01
C ALA A 288 -37.03 8.40 0.07
N ILE A 289 -36.71 7.74 -1.05
CA ILE A 289 -36.44 6.30 -1.08
C ILE A 289 -35.19 5.98 -0.26
N LEU A 290 -34.09 6.72 -0.47
CA LEU A 290 -32.84 6.52 0.26
C LEU A 290 -33.00 6.80 1.76
N LYS A 291 -33.79 7.78 2.16
CA LYS A 291 -34.12 8.02 3.57
C LYS A 291 -34.75 6.79 4.24
N THR A 292 -35.62 6.07 3.51
CA THR A 292 -36.21 4.83 4.00
C THR A 292 -35.18 3.71 4.10
N VAL A 293 -34.28 3.61 3.13
CA VAL A 293 -33.17 2.64 3.14
C VAL A 293 -32.22 2.94 4.31
N VAL A 294 -31.81 4.19 4.47
CA VAL A 294 -30.93 4.63 5.60
C VAL A 294 -31.59 4.31 6.94
N ALA A 295 -32.88 4.61 7.12
CA ALA A 295 -33.57 4.27 8.36
C ALA A 295 -33.62 2.75 8.62
N ALA A 296 -33.70 1.93 7.58
CA ALA A 296 -33.63 0.47 7.71
C ALA A 296 -32.22 0.00 8.13
N THR A 297 -31.15 0.64 7.65
CA THR A 297 -29.76 0.32 8.06
C THR A 297 -29.45 0.76 9.50
N GLU A 298 -30.21 1.67 10.06
CA GLU A 298 -30.08 2.15 11.44
C GLU A 298 -31.00 1.43 12.45
N SER A 299 -31.69 0.35 12.02
CA SER A 299 -32.56 -0.42 12.92
C SER A 299 -31.76 -1.06 14.06
N GLU A 300 -32.38 -1.22 15.23
CA GLU A 300 -31.75 -1.85 16.40
C GLU A 300 -31.25 -3.29 16.11
N GLN A 301 -31.92 -4.01 15.22
CA GLN A 301 -31.52 -5.35 14.82
C GLN A 301 -30.21 -5.32 13.98
N VAL A 302 -30.07 -4.36 13.06
CA VAL A 302 -28.87 -4.18 12.25
C VAL A 302 -27.69 -3.75 13.13
N LYS A 303 -27.91 -2.81 14.06
CA LYS A 303 -26.89 -2.40 15.04
C LYS A 303 -26.43 -3.58 15.89
N ALA A 304 -27.37 -4.32 16.48
CA ALA A 304 -27.04 -5.49 17.31
C ALA A 304 -26.27 -6.57 16.54
N ASN A 305 -26.65 -6.83 15.28
CA ASN A 305 -25.92 -7.78 14.43
C ASN A 305 -24.51 -7.25 14.09
N GLY A 306 -24.38 -5.99 13.73
CA GLY A 306 -23.08 -5.35 13.46
C GLY A 306 -22.14 -5.42 14.66
N GLU A 307 -22.62 -5.11 15.86
CA GLU A 307 -21.84 -5.21 17.10
C GLU A 307 -21.45 -6.65 17.42
N ARG A 308 -22.33 -7.62 17.18
CA ARG A 308 -22.05 -9.05 17.33
C ARG A 308 -20.90 -9.48 16.42
N ILE A 309 -20.96 -9.07 15.15
CA ILE A 309 -19.94 -9.41 14.16
C ILE A 309 -18.60 -8.76 14.50
N LEU A 310 -18.60 -7.48 14.89
CA LEU A 310 -17.37 -6.80 15.34
C LEU A 310 -16.70 -7.53 16.51
N LYS A 311 -17.47 -7.94 17.52
CA LYS A 311 -16.92 -8.73 18.65
C LYS A 311 -16.30 -10.05 18.21
N LEU A 312 -16.87 -10.72 17.22
CA LEU A 312 -16.30 -11.96 16.66
C LEU A 312 -15.00 -11.67 15.89
N ILE A 313 -14.96 -10.59 15.10
CA ILE A 313 -13.79 -10.15 14.36
C ILE A 313 -12.65 -9.74 15.32
N ASP A 314 -12.96 -9.01 16.39
CA ASP A 314 -11.98 -8.61 17.40
C ASP A 314 -11.32 -9.80 18.11
N ALA A 315 -12.05 -10.92 18.23
CA ALA A 315 -11.54 -12.15 18.82
C ALA A 315 -10.67 -12.99 17.86
N VAL A 316 -10.63 -12.67 16.58
CA VAL A 316 -9.75 -13.34 15.61
C VAL A 316 -8.32 -12.84 15.79
N PRO A 317 -7.30 -13.73 15.78
CA PRO A 317 -5.90 -13.31 15.79
C PRO A 317 -5.57 -12.29 14.70
N LYS A 318 -4.71 -11.33 15.03
CA LYS A 318 -4.34 -10.21 14.14
C LYS A 318 -2.88 -10.27 13.77
N PHE A 319 -2.57 -9.81 12.56
CA PHE A 319 -1.21 -9.62 12.06
C PHE A 319 -0.40 -8.67 12.98
N GLY A 320 0.89 -8.94 13.10
CA GLY A 320 1.81 -8.11 13.89
C GLY A 320 1.85 -8.43 15.39
N ASN A 321 1.21 -9.54 15.84
CA ASN A 321 1.20 -9.99 17.21
C ASN A 321 2.06 -11.27 17.45
N ASP A 322 3.05 -11.52 16.59
CA ASP A 322 3.94 -12.68 16.65
C ASP A 322 3.17 -14.02 16.67
N ILE A 323 2.18 -14.12 15.78
CA ILE A 323 1.39 -15.34 15.58
C ILE A 323 1.76 -15.92 14.21
N PRO A 324 2.62 -16.98 14.15
CA PRO A 324 3.23 -17.45 12.90
C PRO A 324 2.24 -17.77 11.79
N GLU A 325 1.06 -18.30 12.11
CA GLU A 325 0.00 -18.60 11.12
C GLU A 325 -0.51 -17.32 10.43
N VAL A 326 -0.78 -16.27 11.22
CA VAL A 326 -1.32 -15.00 10.71
C VAL A 326 -0.25 -14.23 9.96
N ASP A 327 0.98 -14.22 10.46
CA ASP A 327 2.10 -13.52 9.84
C ASP A 327 2.47 -14.18 8.50
N ALA A 328 2.46 -15.53 8.42
CA ALA A 328 2.64 -16.24 7.16
C ALA A 328 1.51 -15.93 6.16
N PHE A 329 0.27 -15.85 6.64
CA PHE A 329 -0.88 -15.48 5.82
C PHE A 329 -0.77 -14.04 5.30
N ALA A 330 -0.36 -13.09 6.16
CA ALA A 330 -0.12 -11.71 5.77
C ALA A 330 0.94 -11.57 4.67
N ARG A 331 2.03 -12.33 4.77
CA ARG A 331 3.05 -12.42 3.72
C ARG A 331 2.44 -12.91 2.40
N ASP A 332 1.60 -13.93 2.42
CA ASP A 332 0.97 -14.48 1.22
C ASP A 332 -0.01 -13.48 0.59
N VAL A 333 -0.72 -12.71 1.42
CA VAL A 333 -1.55 -11.57 0.97
C VAL A 333 -0.70 -10.48 0.31
N ALA A 334 0.44 -10.10 0.91
CA ALA A 334 1.37 -9.14 0.32
C ALA A 334 1.86 -9.62 -1.07
N TYR A 335 2.07 -10.92 -1.24
CA TYR A 335 2.46 -11.49 -2.52
C TYR A 335 1.38 -11.38 -3.61
N THR A 336 0.11 -11.22 -3.26
CA THR A 336 -0.94 -10.98 -4.27
C THR A 336 -0.77 -9.63 -4.99
N TYR A 337 -0.05 -8.68 -4.37
CA TYR A 337 0.31 -7.40 -4.96
C TYR A 337 1.71 -7.41 -5.57
N THR A 338 2.72 -7.87 -4.83
CA THR A 338 4.11 -7.72 -5.22
C THR A 338 4.50 -8.63 -6.38
N LYS A 339 4.07 -9.90 -6.38
CA LYS A 339 4.45 -10.89 -7.40
C LYS A 339 3.87 -10.63 -8.80
N PRO A 340 2.61 -10.21 -8.96
CA PRO A 340 2.10 -9.84 -10.28
C PRO A 340 2.84 -8.67 -10.91
N LEU A 341 3.25 -7.66 -10.14
CA LEU A 341 3.99 -6.50 -10.63
C LEU A 341 5.36 -6.87 -11.22
N GLU A 342 6.02 -7.89 -10.71
CA GLU A 342 7.32 -8.37 -11.23
C GLU A 342 7.26 -8.83 -12.70
N LYS A 343 6.08 -9.14 -13.22
CA LYS A 343 5.88 -9.60 -14.61
C LYS A 343 5.93 -8.46 -15.63
N TYR A 344 5.82 -7.21 -15.16
CA TYR A 344 5.68 -6.05 -16.03
C TYR A 344 7.00 -5.28 -16.20
N LYS A 345 7.10 -4.61 -17.32
CA LYS A 345 8.21 -3.70 -17.66
C LYS A 345 7.68 -2.32 -17.95
N ASN A 346 8.49 -1.31 -17.67
CA ASN A 346 8.19 0.07 -17.98
C ASN A 346 8.79 0.51 -19.34
N PRO A 347 8.34 1.64 -19.93
CA PRO A 347 8.83 2.14 -21.20
C PRO A 347 10.33 2.51 -21.20
N ARG A 348 10.91 2.76 -20.02
CA ARG A 348 12.33 3.08 -19.84
C ARG A 348 13.23 1.85 -19.90
N GLY A 349 12.65 0.65 -20.09
CA GLY A 349 13.36 -0.62 -20.18
C GLY A 349 13.66 -1.30 -18.85
N GLY A 350 13.10 -0.80 -17.75
CA GLY A 350 13.22 -1.36 -16.42
C GLY A 350 12.00 -2.19 -16.01
N MET A 351 12.01 -2.60 -14.74
CA MET A 351 10.98 -3.44 -14.13
C MET A 351 10.06 -2.61 -13.24
N PHE A 352 8.86 -3.13 -12.98
CA PHE A 352 8.06 -2.69 -11.85
C PHE A 352 8.63 -3.26 -10.56
N GLN A 353 8.71 -2.43 -9.53
CA GLN A 353 9.23 -2.77 -8.20
C GLN A 353 8.20 -2.33 -7.16
N ALA A 354 7.38 -3.28 -6.70
CA ALA A 354 6.37 -3.00 -5.69
C ALA A 354 7.01 -2.50 -4.40
N GLY A 355 6.41 -1.47 -3.80
CA GLY A 355 6.70 -1.00 -2.45
C GLY A 355 5.52 -1.26 -1.51
N LEU A 356 5.82 -1.47 -0.24
CA LEU A 356 4.85 -1.53 0.86
C LEU A 356 5.42 -0.63 1.96
N TYR A 357 5.30 0.68 1.78
CA TYR A 357 5.95 1.68 2.63
C TYR A 357 4.91 2.48 3.42
N PRO A 358 5.21 2.82 4.69
CA PRO A 358 4.34 3.68 5.48
C PRO A 358 4.46 5.14 5.03
N VAL A 359 3.36 5.70 4.51
CA VAL A 359 3.22 7.13 4.22
C VAL A 359 1.78 7.58 4.44
N SER A 360 1.55 8.89 4.62
CA SER A 360 0.25 9.47 4.97
C SER A 360 -0.87 9.31 3.91
N ALA A 361 -0.58 8.68 2.76
CA ALA A 361 -1.58 8.35 1.74
C ALA A 361 -2.66 7.35 2.23
N ASN A 362 -2.39 6.62 3.30
CA ASN A 362 -3.35 5.73 3.96
C ASN A 362 -4.65 6.45 4.38
N VAL A 363 -4.59 7.73 4.74
CA VAL A 363 -5.75 8.53 5.16
C VAL A 363 -6.71 8.80 4.00
N PRO A 364 -6.31 9.46 2.88
CA PRO A 364 -7.21 9.68 1.76
C PRO A 364 -7.66 8.37 1.08
N LEU A 365 -6.81 7.33 1.03
CA LEU A 365 -7.20 6.03 0.50
C LEU A 365 -8.28 5.37 1.37
N GLY A 366 -8.12 5.41 2.69
CA GLY A 366 -9.13 4.93 3.64
C GLY A 366 -10.43 5.74 3.55
N GLY A 367 -10.32 7.06 3.32
CA GLY A 367 -11.48 7.94 3.13
C GLY A 367 -12.38 7.55 1.96
N GLN A 368 -11.84 6.84 0.96
CA GLN A 368 -12.56 6.34 -0.21
C GLN A 368 -12.95 4.86 -0.10
N THR A 369 -12.71 4.22 1.03
CA THR A 369 -12.90 2.78 1.24
C THR A 369 -14.04 2.54 2.22
N GLY A 370 -14.97 1.66 1.87
CA GLY A 370 -16.05 1.19 2.73
C GLY A 370 -15.56 0.39 3.93
N ALA A 371 -16.44 -0.19 4.73
CA ALA A 371 -16.08 -1.05 5.83
C ALA A 371 -15.39 -2.33 5.34
N THR A 372 -14.40 -2.84 6.09
CA THR A 372 -13.63 -4.03 5.73
C THR A 372 -13.77 -5.16 6.78
N PRO A 373 -13.62 -6.44 6.38
CA PRO A 373 -13.87 -7.60 7.27
C PRO A 373 -12.92 -7.72 8.48
N ASP A 374 -11.90 -6.88 8.59
CA ASP A 374 -11.03 -6.77 9.78
C ASP A 374 -11.65 -5.93 10.92
N GLY A 375 -12.85 -5.37 10.69
CA GLY A 375 -13.56 -4.51 11.64
C GLY A 375 -13.33 -3.00 11.41
N ARG A 376 -12.52 -2.60 10.40
CA ARG A 376 -12.33 -1.21 10.05
C ARG A 376 -13.66 -0.61 9.53
N LEU A 377 -14.06 0.49 10.10
CA LEU A 377 -15.25 1.22 9.66
C LEU A 377 -15.01 1.94 8.33
N ALA A 378 -16.08 2.19 7.59
CA ALA A 378 -16.02 2.97 6.36
C ALA A 378 -15.36 4.34 6.61
N HIS A 379 -14.57 4.80 5.64
CA HIS A 379 -13.87 6.10 5.64
C HIS A 379 -12.77 6.27 6.71
N MET A 380 -12.51 5.26 7.53
CA MET A 380 -11.35 5.28 8.42
C MET A 380 -10.06 5.03 7.61
N PRO A 381 -8.90 5.55 8.04
CA PRO A 381 -7.64 5.26 7.38
C PRO A 381 -7.43 3.76 7.17
N VAL A 382 -6.83 3.36 6.06
CA VAL A 382 -6.27 2.02 5.90
C VAL A 382 -4.92 1.94 6.57
N ALA A 383 -4.39 0.74 6.78
CA ALA A 383 -3.02 0.55 7.28
C ALA A 383 -2.00 1.05 6.26
N ASP A 384 -0.98 1.68 6.75
CA ASP A 384 0.20 2.12 6.00
C ASP A 384 1.32 1.08 6.06
#